data_9e9953e08fbc1ba01d9ebf9dbd8a3ea4
#
_entry.id   9e9953e08fbc1ba01d9ebf9dbd8a3ea4
#
_cell.length_a   1.000
_cell.length_b   1.000
_cell.length_c   1.000
_cell.angle_alpha   90.00
_cell.angle_beta   90.00
_cell.angle_gamma   90.00
#
_symmetry.space_group_name_H-M   'P 1'
#
loop_
_entity.id
_entity.type
_entity.pdbx_description
1 polymer ?
#
loop_
_entity_poly.entity_id
_entity_poly.type
_entity_poly.pdbx_seq_one_letter_code
_entity_poly.pdbx_strand_id
1 'polypeptide(L)' 'MEMKEVKAQIKDYVRDHYKYYGFYPYDVEVGETLYSYEQYMDILSMTV' A
#
# COMPACT_ATOMS: atom_id res chain seq x y z
N MET A 1 -1.01 10.29 -10.96
CA MET A 1 -1.76 10.04 -9.73
C MET A 1 -1.01 10.67 -8.56
N GLU A 2 -1.71 11.40 -7.72
CA GLU A 2 -1.07 12.05 -6.59
C GLU A 2 -0.64 11.03 -5.53
N MET A 3 0.47 11.32 -4.85
CA MET A 3 0.98 10.42 -3.83
C MET A 3 0.00 10.23 -2.67
N LYS A 4 -0.77 11.25 -2.33
CA LYS A 4 -1.81 11.16 -1.31
C LYS A 4 -2.84 10.10 -1.67
N GLU A 5 -3.23 10.04 -2.92
CA GLU A 5 -4.20 9.06 -3.41
C GLU A 5 -3.59 7.66 -3.46
N VAL A 6 -2.34 7.56 -3.89
CA VAL A 6 -1.61 6.29 -3.90
C VAL A 6 -1.51 5.74 -2.48
N LYS A 7 -1.15 6.60 -1.53
CA LYS A 7 -1.06 6.19 -0.12
C LYS A 7 -2.39 5.67 0.40
N ALA A 8 -3.49 6.36 0.08
CA ALA A 8 -4.81 5.96 0.53
C ALA A 8 -5.19 4.58 -0.02
N GLN A 9 -4.91 4.34 -1.29
CA GLN A 9 -5.22 3.05 -1.91
C GLN A 9 -4.38 1.93 -1.32
N ILE A 10 -3.10 2.18 -1.10
CA ILE A 10 -2.21 1.20 -0.48
C ILE A 10 -2.70 0.87 0.93
N LYS A 11 -3.02 1.89 1.70
CA LYS A 11 -3.49 1.72 3.08
C LYS A 11 -4.74 0.85 3.13
N ASP A 12 -5.71 1.12 2.26
CA ASP A 12 -6.94 0.35 2.23
C ASP A 12 -6.69 -1.11 1.87
N TYR A 13 -5.86 -1.34 0.86
CA TYR A 13 -5.56 -2.69 0.42
C TYR A 13 -4.82 -3.48 1.51
N VAL A 14 -3.80 -2.86 2.10
CA VAL A 14 -2.98 -3.51 3.12
C VAL A 14 -3.83 -3.86 4.35
N ARG A 15 -4.70 -2.92 4.76
CA ARG A 15 -5.58 -3.15 5.91
C ARG A 15 -6.51 -4.34 5.66
N ASP A 16 -7.13 -4.39 4.48
CA ASP A 16 -8.04 -5.47 4.15
C ASP A 16 -7.31 -6.80 4.06
N HIS A 17 -6.12 -6.79 3.47
CA HIS A 17 -5.31 -7.99 3.35
C HIS A 17 -4.93 -8.54 4.73
N TYR A 18 -4.51 -7.65 5.63
CA TYR A 18 -4.15 -8.04 6.99
C TYR A 18 -5.37 -8.62 7.72
N LYS A 19 -6.52 -8.00 7.52
CA LYS A 19 -7.75 -8.44 8.17
C LYS A 19 -8.14 -9.86 7.72
N TYR A 20 -7.92 -10.16 6.45
CA TYR A 20 -8.28 -11.47 5.89
C TYR A 20 -7.26 -12.55 6.19
N TYR A 21 -5.98 -12.22 6.05
CA TYR A 21 -4.92 -13.23 6.08
C TYR A 21 -4.05 -13.18 7.34
N GLY A 22 -4.12 -12.10 8.09
CA GLY A 22 -3.35 -11.95 9.31
C GLY A 22 -1.90 -11.55 9.10
N PHE A 23 -1.51 -11.15 7.88
CA PHE A 23 -0.17 -10.67 7.58
C PHE A 23 -0.24 -9.67 6.44
N TYR A 24 0.79 -8.84 6.32
CA TYR A 24 0.86 -7.83 5.28
C TYR A 24 1.26 -8.44 3.94
N PRO A 25 0.75 -7.90 2.81
CA PRO A 25 1.13 -8.44 1.49
C PRO A 25 2.58 -8.13 1.17
N TYR A 26 3.17 -8.95 0.30
CA TYR A 26 4.54 -8.73 -0.17
C TYR A 26 4.64 -7.56 -1.13
N ASP A 27 3.56 -7.29 -1.86
CA ASP A 27 3.53 -6.17 -2.80
C ASP A 27 2.09 -5.68 -2.94
N VAL A 28 1.96 -4.48 -3.51
CA VAL A 28 0.67 -3.86 -3.75
C VAL A 28 0.73 -3.21 -5.13
N GLU A 29 -0.29 -3.46 -5.94
CA GLU A 29 -0.41 -2.81 -7.24
C GLU A 29 -1.41 -1.68 -7.17
N VAL A 30 -0.98 -0.48 -7.59
CA VAL A 30 -1.84 0.68 -7.69
C VAL A 30 -1.75 1.22 -9.11
N GLY A 31 -2.87 1.15 -9.82
CA GLY A 31 -2.87 1.48 -11.23
C GLY A 31 -1.99 0.52 -11.99
N GLU A 32 -0.96 1.03 -12.66
CA GLU A 32 -0.03 0.20 -13.43
C GLU A 32 1.30 0.02 -12.71
N THR A 33 1.41 0.51 -11.48
CA THR A 33 2.66 0.47 -10.73
C THR A 33 2.60 -0.56 -9.64
N LEU A 34 3.59 -1.44 -9.60
CA LEU A 34 3.72 -2.45 -8.56
C LEU A 34 4.71 -1.95 -7.51
N TYR A 35 4.27 -1.89 -6.27
CA TYR A 35 5.09 -1.47 -5.14
C TYR A 35 5.46 -2.69 -4.31
N SER A 36 6.76 -2.87 -4.07
CA SER A 36 7.22 -3.94 -3.19
C SER A 36 6.90 -3.59 -1.73
N TYR A 37 7.06 -4.56 -0.84
CA TYR A 37 6.81 -4.36 0.59
C TYR A 37 7.54 -3.13 1.11
N GLU A 38 8.83 -3.04 0.83
CA GLU A 38 9.65 -1.91 1.29
C GLU A 38 9.15 -0.59 0.72
N GLN A 39 8.81 -0.59 -0.56
CA GLN A 39 8.34 0.62 -1.24
C GLN A 39 7.02 1.10 -0.68
N TYR A 40 6.04 0.22 -0.50
CA TYR A 40 4.75 0.67 -0.01
C TYR A 40 4.80 1.05 1.47
N MET A 41 5.65 0.40 2.25
CA MET A 41 5.82 0.79 3.65
C MET A 41 6.39 2.20 3.77
N ASP A 42 7.34 2.55 2.88
CA ASP A 42 7.87 3.92 2.82
C ASP A 42 6.75 4.92 2.50
N ILE A 43 5.91 4.58 1.55
CA ILE A 43 4.80 5.46 1.18
C ILE A 43 3.83 5.63 2.35
N LEU A 44 3.54 4.56 3.07
CA LEU A 44 2.64 4.64 4.21
C LEU A 44 3.19 5.50 5.34
N SER A 45 4.52 5.62 5.43
CA SER A 45 5.16 6.43 6.45
C SER A 45 5.28 7.91 6.07
N MET A 46 4.98 8.25 4.81
CA MET A 46 5.04 9.63 4.36
C MET A 46 3.91 10.47 4.95
N THR A 47 4.19 11.74 5.18
CA THR A 47 3.21 12.72 5.65
C THR A 47 2.60 13.41 4.43
N VAL A 48 1.61 12.79 3.84
CA VAL A 48 0.93 13.34 2.68
C VAL A 48 -0.58 13.22 2.82
#